data_e245dcd28b111521701ba0e63a6d7a9a
#
_entry.id   e245dcd28b111521701ba0e63a6d7a9a
#
_cell.length_a   1.000
_cell.length_b   1.000
_cell.length_c   1.000
_cell.angle_alpha   90.00
_cell.angle_beta   90.00
_cell.angle_gamma   90.00
#
_symmetry.space_group_name_H-M   'P 1'
#
loop_
_entity.id
_entity.type
_entity.pdbx_description
1 polymer ?
#
loop_
_entity_poly.entity_id
_entity_poly.type
_entity_poly.pdbx_seq_one_letter_code
_entity_poly.pdbx_strand_id
1 'polypeptide(L)'
;MTKILLVEDDKSLREIYGVRLLAEGYDIVSAGDGEEALAMAIKERPNLIVSDVMMPKISGFDMLDILRSTTETRGIKVIMMTALSSEEQRRRGEALGADRYLVKSQVGIEDVVRTVHEVLEDGDLTVEQRTAQKQAPISMPGEEAPAVQSQEIKTPAELYSTAQAQATQAPIQNFEKTAPVRTIQS
;
A
#
# COMPACT_ATOMS: atom_id res chain seq x y z
N MET A 1 0.84 4.57 -29.74
CA MET A 1 1.98 4.08 -28.94
C MET A 1 1.74 4.48 -27.50
N THR A 2 1.83 3.58 -26.56
CA THR A 2 1.54 3.85 -25.15
C THR A 2 2.65 4.70 -24.54
N LYS A 3 2.29 5.87 -24.01
CA LYS A 3 3.24 6.83 -23.45
C LYS A 3 3.33 6.67 -21.93
N ILE A 4 4.55 6.61 -21.41
CA ILE A 4 4.85 6.52 -19.98
C ILE A 4 5.68 7.73 -19.56
N LEU A 5 5.27 8.39 -18.49
CA LEU A 5 6.06 9.41 -17.82
C LEU A 5 6.82 8.76 -16.65
N LEU A 6 8.14 8.76 -16.74
CA LEU A 6 9.02 8.26 -15.70
C LEU A 6 9.55 9.42 -14.85
N VAL A 7 9.26 9.39 -13.55
CA VAL A 7 9.62 10.45 -12.59
C VAL A 7 10.59 9.86 -11.56
N GLU A 8 11.83 10.29 -11.62
CA GLU A 8 12.92 9.79 -10.76
C GLU A 8 13.98 10.89 -10.68
N ASP A 9 14.40 11.27 -9.49
CA ASP A 9 15.42 12.31 -9.31
C ASP A 9 16.84 11.80 -9.57
N ASP A 10 17.10 10.50 -9.29
CA ASP A 10 18.38 9.88 -9.68
C ASP A 10 18.43 9.67 -11.20
N LYS A 11 19.35 10.40 -11.84
CA LYS A 11 19.51 10.34 -13.29
C LYS A 11 19.87 8.95 -13.78
N SER A 12 20.71 8.20 -13.06
CA SER A 12 21.17 6.88 -13.47
C SER A 12 20.01 5.86 -13.41
N LEU A 13 19.22 5.89 -12.34
CA LEU A 13 18.03 5.04 -12.21
C LEU A 13 16.99 5.41 -13.27
N ARG A 14 16.78 6.70 -13.51
CA ARG A 14 15.86 7.16 -14.55
C ARG A 14 16.26 6.66 -15.94
N GLU A 15 17.56 6.70 -16.27
CA GLU A 15 18.06 6.17 -17.55
C GLU A 15 17.89 4.65 -17.64
N ILE A 16 18.19 3.90 -16.58
CA ILE A 16 18.06 2.43 -16.54
C ILE A 16 16.60 2.01 -16.77
N TYR A 17 15.67 2.59 -16.02
CA TYR A 17 14.23 2.30 -16.19
C TYR A 17 13.73 2.75 -17.57
N GLY A 18 14.17 3.93 -18.04
CA GLY A 18 13.76 4.47 -19.33
C GLY A 18 14.18 3.58 -20.50
N VAL A 19 15.44 3.16 -20.54
CA VAL A 19 15.97 2.26 -21.60
C VAL A 19 15.23 0.92 -21.57
N ARG A 20 14.98 0.36 -20.39
CA ARG A 20 14.30 -0.93 -20.28
C ARG A 20 12.84 -0.88 -20.75
N LEU A 21 12.10 0.16 -20.34
CA LEU A 21 10.72 0.36 -20.79
C LEU A 21 10.62 0.72 -22.28
N LEU A 22 11.59 1.48 -22.81
CA LEU A 22 11.68 1.77 -24.23
C LEU A 22 11.89 0.48 -25.04
N ALA A 23 12.69 -0.46 -24.55
CA ALA A 23 12.91 -1.76 -25.18
C ALA A 23 11.63 -2.62 -25.24
N GLU A 24 10.65 -2.39 -24.35
CA GLU A 24 9.32 -3.01 -24.39
C GLU A 24 8.37 -2.33 -25.41
N GLY A 25 8.83 -1.28 -26.09
CA GLY A 25 8.06 -0.59 -27.13
C GLY A 25 7.19 0.56 -26.62
N TYR A 26 7.41 1.05 -25.38
CA TYR A 26 6.73 2.22 -24.85
C TYR A 26 7.38 3.53 -25.33
N ASP A 27 6.59 4.58 -25.47
CA ASP A 27 7.07 5.95 -25.66
C ASP A 27 7.38 6.55 -24.27
N ILE A 28 8.64 6.92 -24.03
CA ILE A 28 9.11 7.33 -22.71
C ILE A 28 9.39 8.83 -22.69
N VAL A 29 8.72 9.53 -21.81
CA VAL A 29 9.07 10.86 -21.36
C VAL A 29 9.52 10.82 -19.91
N SER A 30 10.41 11.71 -19.50
CA SER A 30 11.00 11.64 -18.16
C SER A 30 11.04 13.01 -17.49
N ALA A 31 10.91 13.02 -16.17
CA ALA A 31 11.02 14.18 -15.32
C ALA A 31 11.96 13.89 -14.14
N GLY A 32 12.71 14.90 -13.70
CA GLY A 32 13.65 14.78 -12.60
C GLY A 32 13.10 15.21 -11.24
N ASP A 33 11.91 15.79 -11.20
CA ASP A 33 11.23 16.18 -9.96
C ASP A 33 9.70 16.27 -10.17
N GLY A 34 8.97 16.46 -9.06
CA GLY A 34 7.51 16.49 -9.08
C GLY A 34 6.91 17.69 -9.81
N GLU A 35 7.58 18.86 -9.85
CA GLU A 35 7.10 20.05 -10.58
C GLU A 35 7.18 19.80 -12.07
N GLU A 36 8.31 19.33 -12.56
CA GLU A 36 8.51 18.96 -13.95
C GLU A 36 7.52 17.88 -14.37
N ALA A 37 7.31 16.88 -13.50
CA ALA A 37 6.37 15.79 -13.74
C ALA A 37 4.92 16.28 -13.91
N LEU A 38 4.46 17.21 -13.08
CA LEU A 38 3.12 17.80 -13.20
C LEU A 38 2.95 18.58 -14.52
N ALA A 39 3.94 19.38 -14.90
CA ALA A 39 3.93 20.10 -16.17
C ALA A 39 3.90 19.14 -17.36
N MET A 40 4.69 18.08 -17.31
CA MET A 40 4.73 17.07 -18.36
C MET A 40 3.47 16.21 -18.40
N ALA A 41 2.85 15.89 -17.27
CA ALA A 41 1.60 15.14 -17.24
C ALA A 41 0.48 15.87 -17.96
N ILE A 42 0.39 17.19 -17.81
CA ILE A 42 -0.59 18.04 -18.51
C ILE A 42 -0.26 18.15 -20.02
N LYS A 43 1.01 18.37 -20.34
CA LYS A 43 1.48 18.59 -21.71
C LYS A 43 1.42 17.30 -22.54
N GLU A 44 2.00 16.23 -22.03
CA GLU A 44 2.24 14.98 -22.75
C GLU A 44 1.09 13.99 -22.66
N ARG A 45 0.22 14.15 -21.65
CA ARG A 45 -0.94 13.28 -21.35
C ARG A 45 -0.58 11.79 -21.40
N PRO A 46 0.36 11.32 -20.56
CA PRO A 46 0.80 9.94 -20.59
C PRO A 46 -0.35 8.99 -20.19
N ASN A 47 -0.27 7.73 -20.63
CA ASN A 47 -1.19 6.68 -20.22
C ASN A 47 -0.89 6.20 -18.79
N LEU A 48 0.39 6.27 -18.39
CA LEU A 48 0.88 5.80 -17.11
C LEU A 48 2.01 6.71 -16.62
N ILE A 49 2.04 6.95 -15.31
CA ILE A 49 3.16 7.58 -14.60
C ILE A 49 3.80 6.53 -13.70
N VAL A 50 5.11 6.37 -13.79
CA VAL A 50 5.93 5.60 -12.84
C VAL A 50 6.77 6.59 -12.06
N SER A 51 6.52 6.75 -10.77
CA SER A 51 7.12 7.82 -9.95
C SER A 51 7.76 7.32 -8.68
N ASP A 52 8.95 7.83 -8.38
CA ASP A 52 9.48 7.76 -7.03
C ASP A 52 8.61 8.56 -6.04
N VAL A 53 8.56 8.08 -4.80
CA VAL A 53 7.93 8.79 -3.67
C VAL A 53 8.85 9.86 -3.11
N MET A 54 10.15 9.56 -3.01
CA MET A 54 11.14 10.40 -2.34
C MET A 54 11.88 11.29 -3.33
N MET A 55 11.32 12.47 -3.60
CA MET A 55 11.90 13.44 -4.52
C MET A 55 12.01 14.82 -3.87
N PRO A 56 12.95 15.67 -4.31
CA PRO A 56 13.03 17.04 -3.85
C PRO A 56 11.85 17.89 -4.33
N LYS A 57 11.62 19.02 -3.68
CA LYS A 57 10.56 20.00 -3.94
C LYS A 57 9.17 19.45 -3.66
N ILE A 58 8.59 18.67 -4.57
CA ILE A 58 7.29 18.03 -4.44
C ILE A 58 7.50 16.53 -4.33
N SER A 59 7.04 15.93 -3.23
CA SER A 59 7.09 14.47 -3.06
C SER A 59 6.16 13.75 -4.05
N GLY A 60 6.44 12.47 -4.33
CA GLY A 60 5.57 11.68 -5.18
C GLY A 60 4.13 11.60 -4.66
N PHE A 61 3.92 11.62 -3.34
CA PHE A 61 2.58 11.65 -2.76
C PHE A 61 1.84 12.96 -3.01
N ASP A 62 2.53 14.09 -2.82
CA ASP A 62 1.93 15.41 -3.07
C ASP A 62 1.63 15.60 -4.57
N MET A 63 2.55 15.12 -5.43
CA MET A 63 2.30 15.07 -6.88
C MET A 63 1.06 14.23 -7.21
N LEU A 64 0.91 13.04 -6.63
CA LEU A 64 -0.24 12.16 -6.84
C LEU A 64 -1.55 12.83 -6.41
N ASP A 65 -1.56 13.51 -5.26
CA ASP A 65 -2.73 14.25 -4.78
C ASP A 65 -3.15 15.36 -5.76
N ILE A 66 -2.19 16.12 -6.26
CA ILE A 66 -2.43 17.15 -7.29
C ILE A 66 -2.96 16.52 -8.58
N LEU A 67 -2.37 15.41 -9.07
CA LEU A 67 -2.83 14.70 -10.25
C LEU A 67 -4.29 14.23 -10.11
N ARG A 68 -4.67 13.71 -8.94
CA ARG A 68 -6.04 13.23 -8.68
C ARG A 68 -7.06 14.36 -8.53
N SER A 69 -6.60 15.53 -8.07
CA SER A 69 -7.43 16.73 -7.91
C SER A 69 -7.62 17.52 -9.22
N THR A 70 -6.78 17.24 -10.24
CA THR A 70 -6.79 17.95 -11.52
C THR A 70 -7.59 17.16 -12.57
N THR A 71 -8.58 17.78 -13.20
CA THR A 71 -9.51 17.12 -14.13
C THR A 71 -8.79 16.44 -15.30
N GLU A 72 -7.77 17.09 -15.87
CA GLU A 72 -7.02 16.61 -17.03
C GLU A 72 -6.12 15.41 -16.73
N THR A 73 -5.73 15.22 -15.47
CA THR A 73 -4.74 14.20 -15.08
C THR A 73 -5.26 13.13 -14.13
N ARG A 74 -6.43 13.33 -13.53
CA ARG A 74 -6.97 12.39 -12.52
C ARG A 74 -7.18 10.96 -13.01
N GLY A 75 -7.37 10.76 -14.31
CA GLY A 75 -7.53 9.45 -14.94
C GLY A 75 -6.22 8.73 -15.30
N ILE A 76 -5.09 9.43 -15.24
CA ILE A 76 -3.79 8.83 -15.55
C ILE A 76 -3.46 7.75 -14.53
N LYS A 77 -3.06 6.57 -14.98
CA LYS A 77 -2.62 5.48 -14.11
C LYS A 77 -1.30 5.83 -13.45
N VAL A 78 -1.11 5.45 -12.17
CA VAL A 78 0.09 5.80 -11.41
C VAL A 78 0.63 4.59 -10.65
N ILE A 79 1.89 4.26 -10.89
CA ILE A 79 2.69 3.34 -10.10
C ILE A 79 3.64 4.16 -9.24
N MET A 80 3.56 3.99 -7.91
CA MET A 80 4.49 4.62 -6.98
C MET A 80 5.62 3.66 -6.64
N MET A 81 6.85 4.16 -6.63
CA MET A 81 8.04 3.42 -6.20
C MET A 81 8.65 4.10 -4.98
N THR A 82 9.15 3.32 -4.02
CA THR A 82 9.79 3.85 -2.81
C THR A 82 11.01 3.05 -2.43
N ALA A 83 12.00 3.71 -1.86
CA ALA A 83 13.13 3.05 -1.21
C ALA A 83 12.75 2.43 0.15
N LEU A 84 11.65 2.88 0.78
CA LEU A 84 11.26 2.50 2.14
C LEU A 84 10.09 1.50 2.13
N SER A 85 10.26 0.38 2.82
CA SER A 85 9.23 -0.65 3.01
C SER A 85 8.35 -0.31 4.22
N SER A 86 7.66 0.83 4.20
CA SER A 86 6.71 1.21 5.25
C SER A 86 5.28 0.89 4.84
N GLU A 87 4.58 0.11 5.67
CA GLU A 87 3.17 -0.20 5.46
C GLU A 87 2.30 1.06 5.51
N GLU A 88 2.67 2.03 6.33
CA GLU A 88 2.00 3.33 6.40
C GLU A 88 2.08 4.11 5.08
N GLN A 89 3.27 4.15 4.47
CA GLN A 89 3.46 4.79 3.17
C GLN A 89 2.70 4.06 2.06
N ARG A 90 2.67 2.74 2.09
CA ARG A 90 1.88 1.95 1.15
C ARG A 90 0.40 2.28 1.24
N ARG A 91 -0.17 2.30 2.45
CA ARG A 91 -1.58 2.67 2.68
C ARG A 91 -1.87 4.10 2.25
N ARG A 92 -0.93 5.03 2.48
CA ARG A 92 -1.05 6.41 2.02
C ARG A 92 -1.12 6.48 0.49
N GLY A 93 -0.22 5.81 -0.23
CA GLY A 93 -0.23 5.76 -1.69
C GLY A 93 -1.53 5.18 -2.25
N GLU A 94 -2.01 4.08 -1.66
CA GLU A 94 -3.28 3.45 -2.03
C GLU A 94 -4.48 4.37 -1.77
N ALA A 95 -4.52 5.03 -0.61
CA ALA A 95 -5.58 5.99 -0.25
C ALA A 95 -5.61 7.20 -1.18
N LEU A 96 -4.46 7.67 -1.65
CA LEU A 96 -4.33 8.75 -2.64
C LEU A 96 -4.69 8.30 -4.07
N GLY A 97 -4.92 7.02 -4.28
CA GLY A 97 -5.36 6.49 -5.58
C GLY A 97 -4.21 6.07 -6.51
N ALA A 98 -3.07 5.62 -5.97
CA ALA A 98 -2.07 4.91 -6.74
C ALA A 98 -2.64 3.58 -7.24
N ASP A 99 -2.35 3.21 -8.49
CA ASP A 99 -2.77 1.94 -9.07
C ASP A 99 -1.93 0.77 -8.54
N ARG A 100 -0.64 1.01 -8.32
CA ARG A 100 0.31 0.07 -7.69
C ARG A 100 1.32 0.83 -6.84
N TYR A 101 1.89 0.11 -5.87
CA TYR A 101 2.93 0.61 -4.99
C TYR A 101 4.05 -0.44 -4.88
N LEU A 102 5.26 -0.09 -5.27
CA LEU A 102 6.42 -0.97 -5.31
C LEU A 102 7.51 -0.48 -4.36
N VAL A 103 8.18 -1.41 -3.70
CA VAL A 103 9.35 -1.12 -2.86
C VAL A 103 10.61 -1.46 -3.64
N LYS A 104 11.42 -0.45 -3.98
CA LYS A 104 12.61 -0.57 -4.86
C LYS A 104 13.60 -1.67 -4.40
N SER A 105 13.76 -1.87 -3.08
CA SER A 105 14.64 -2.92 -2.54
C SER A 105 14.08 -4.35 -2.65
N GLN A 106 12.80 -4.51 -2.98
CA GLN A 106 12.11 -5.80 -3.05
C GLN A 106 11.78 -6.23 -4.48
N VAL A 107 11.92 -5.31 -5.44
CA VAL A 107 11.57 -5.55 -6.84
C VAL A 107 12.76 -5.30 -7.76
N GLY A 108 12.94 -6.17 -8.75
CA GLY A 108 13.87 -5.93 -9.85
C GLY A 108 13.25 -5.11 -10.97
N ILE A 109 14.07 -4.72 -11.94
CA ILE A 109 13.60 -3.98 -13.12
C ILE A 109 12.54 -4.75 -13.92
N GLU A 110 12.65 -6.08 -13.96
CA GLU A 110 11.67 -6.94 -14.64
C GLU A 110 10.32 -6.97 -13.93
N ASP A 111 10.31 -6.82 -12.59
CA ASP A 111 9.09 -6.70 -11.83
C ASP A 111 8.38 -5.38 -12.12
N VAL A 112 9.15 -4.29 -12.29
CA VAL A 112 8.61 -3.00 -12.70
C VAL A 112 7.98 -3.09 -14.08
N VAL A 113 8.67 -3.70 -15.05
CA VAL A 113 8.15 -3.92 -16.40
C VAL A 113 6.86 -4.74 -16.37
N ARG A 114 6.85 -5.86 -15.64
CA ARG A 114 5.65 -6.69 -15.49
C ARG A 114 4.49 -5.89 -14.89
N THR A 115 4.74 -5.11 -13.84
CA THR A 115 3.70 -4.28 -13.20
C THR A 115 3.17 -3.20 -14.15
N VAL A 116 4.03 -2.63 -14.99
CA VAL A 116 3.61 -1.67 -16.03
C VAL A 116 2.66 -2.33 -17.02
N HIS A 117 2.98 -3.54 -17.51
CA HIS A 117 2.10 -4.32 -18.40
C HIS A 117 0.75 -4.58 -17.72
N GLU A 118 0.75 -5.13 -16.51
CA GLU A 118 -0.46 -5.44 -15.76
C GLU A 118 -1.36 -4.20 -15.58
N VAL A 119 -0.80 -3.07 -15.16
CA VAL A 119 -1.56 -1.84 -14.96
C VAL A 119 -2.15 -1.30 -16.27
N LEU A 120 -1.44 -1.43 -17.38
CA LEU A 120 -1.92 -0.98 -18.68
C LEU A 120 -2.97 -1.93 -19.28
N GLU A 121 -2.87 -3.24 -19.01
CA GLU A 121 -3.84 -4.25 -19.46
C GLU A 121 -5.12 -4.29 -18.63
N ASP A 122 -5.07 -3.93 -17.34
CA ASP A 122 -6.23 -3.92 -16.42
C ASP A 122 -7.38 -2.98 -16.87
N GLY A 123 -7.28 -2.36 -18.05
CA GLY A 123 -8.31 -1.52 -18.64
C GLY A 123 -8.71 -0.34 -17.76
N ASP A 124 -9.79 0.34 -18.11
CA ASP A 124 -10.39 1.44 -17.34
C ASP A 124 -11.30 0.89 -16.22
N LEU A 125 -10.71 0.20 -15.25
CA LEU A 125 -11.47 -0.16 -14.04
C LEU A 125 -11.86 1.11 -13.29
N THR A 126 -13.14 1.24 -12.94
CA THR A 126 -13.59 2.33 -12.08
C THR A 126 -12.96 2.20 -10.69
N VAL A 127 -12.89 3.31 -9.94
CA VAL A 127 -12.35 3.32 -8.57
C VAL A 127 -13.06 2.25 -7.70
N GLU A 128 -14.35 2.03 -7.91
CA GLU A 128 -15.16 1.02 -7.22
C GLU A 128 -14.74 -0.41 -7.58
N GLN A 129 -14.45 -0.67 -8.86
CA GLN A 129 -13.96 -1.97 -9.33
C GLN A 129 -12.55 -2.27 -8.82
N ARG A 130 -11.67 -1.26 -8.74
CA ARG A 130 -10.32 -1.37 -8.14
C ARG A 130 -10.40 -1.72 -6.66
N THR A 131 -11.31 -1.10 -5.91
CA THR A 131 -11.53 -1.37 -4.49
C THR A 131 -12.09 -2.78 -4.27
N ALA A 132 -13.00 -3.24 -5.12
CA ALA A 132 -13.57 -4.58 -5.04
C ALA A 132 -12.54 -5.68 -5.33
N GLN A 133 -11.65 -5.49 -6.31
CA GLN A 133 -10.55 -6.44 -6.59
C GLN A 133 -9.53 -6.52 -5.46
N LYS A 134 -9.23 -5.42 -4.77
CA LYS A 134 -8.32 -5.41 -3.61
C LYS A 134 -8.89 -6.11 -2.37
N GLN A 135 -10.21 -6.30 -2.30
CA GLN A 135 -10.90 -6.99 -1.19
C GLN A 135 -11.22 -8.46 -1.48
N ALA A 136 -10.95 -8.96 -2.69
CA ALA A 136 -11.10 -10.37 -2.99
C ALA A 136 -10.06 -11.18 -2.18
N PRO A 137 -10.47 -12.19 -1.39
CA PRO A 137 -9.54 -13.04 -0.68
C PRO A 137 -8.67 -13.77 -1.69
N ILE A 138 -7.36 -13.80 -1.45
CA ILE A 138 -6.41 -14.59 -2.23
C ILE A 138 -6.80 -16.05 -2.05
N SER A 139 -7.46 -16.64 -3.04
CA SER A 139 -7.71 -18.08 -3.08
C SER A 139 -6.39 -18.77 -3.30
N MET A 140 -5.81 -19.33 -2.25
CA MET A 140 -4.69 -20.25 -2.35
C MET A 140 -5.18 -21.51 -3.09
N PRO A 141 -4.51 -21.97 -4.14
CA PRO A 141 -4.88 -23.23 -4.77
C PRO A 141 -4.47 -24.38 -3.85
N GLY A 142 -5.45 -25.06 -3.25
CA GLY A 142 -5.25 -26.34 -2.58
C GLY A 142 -5.60 -26.40 -1.10
N GLU A 143 -6.80 -25.98 -0.71
CA GLU A 143 -7.37 -26.47 0.55
C GLU A 143 -8.87 -26.72 0.35
N GLU A 144 -9.24 -28.01 0.35
CA GLU A 144 -10.64 -28.44 0.41
C GLU A 144 -11.25 -27.94 1.72
N ALA A 145 -12.30 -27.17 1.61
CA ALA A 145 -13.06 -26.68 2.77
C ALA A 145 -13.64 -27.84 3.57
N PRO A 146 -13.33 -27.98 4.88
CA PRO A 146 -14.09 -28.87 5.72
C PRO A 146 -15.51 -28.32 5.91
N ALA A 147 -16.50 -29.19 5.78
CA ALA A 147 -17.92 -28.90 5.94
C ALA A 147 -18.18 -28.15 7.26
N VAL A 148 -18.68 -26.93 7.15
CA VAL A 148 -19.10 -26.13 8.31
C VAL A 148 -20.38 -26.76 8.87
N GLN A 149 -20.24 -27.46 10.00
CA GLN A 149 -21.37 -27.78 10.86
C GLN A 149 -21.89 -26.49 11.48
N SER A 150 -23.17 -26.24 11.26
CA SER A 150 -23.90 -25.09 11.80
C SER A 150 -23.86 -25.15 13.35
N GLN A 151 -22.99 -24.39 13.98
CA GLN A 151 -23.06 -24.12 15.41
C GLN A 151 -23.98 -22.93 15.62
N GLU A 152 -25.04 -23.15 16.39
CA GLU A 152 -26.00 -22.14 16.82
C GLU A 152 -25.26 -20.96 17.49
N ILE A 153 -25.52 -19.75 16.97
CA ILE A 153 -25.03 -18.50 17.56
C ILE A 153 -25.82 -18.25 18.84
N LYS A 154 -25.19 -18.46 20.00
CA LYS A 154 -25.77 -18.11 21.29
C LYS A 154 -25.96 -16.61 21.41
N THR A 155 -27.14 -16.20 21.85
CA THR A 155 -27.49 -14.80 22.04
C THR A 155 -26.69 -14.17 23.19
N PRO A 156 -26.50 -12.82 23.19
CA PRO A 156 -25.74 -12.12 24.26
C PRO A 156 -26.25 -12.38 25.68
N ALA A 157 -27.51 -12.73 25.85
CA ALA A 157 -28.11 -13.04 27.16
C ALA A 157 -27.60 -14.36 27.76
N GLU A 158 -27.23 -15.35 26.93
CA GLU A 158 -26.73 -16.64 27.39
C GLU A 158 -25.25 -16.58 27.80
N LEU A 159 -24.48 -15.62 27.26
CA LEU A 159 -23.08 -15.39 27.65
C LEU A 159 -22.95 -14.75 29.04
N TYR A 160 -23.91 -13.93 29.47
CA TYR A 160 -23.90 -13.31 30.81
C TYR A 160 -24.24 -14.28 31.94
N SER A 161 -25.04 -15.31 31.67
CA SER A 161 -25.41 -16.33 32.64
C SER A 161 -24.24 -17.24 33.04
N THR A 162 -23.32 -17.54 32.11
CA THR A 162 -22.17 -18.43 32.35
C THR A 162 -21.04 -17.73 33.14
N ALA A 163 -20.93 -16.40 33.01
CA ALA A 163 -19.89 -15.63 33.70
C ALA A 163 -20.16 -15.46 35.21
N GLN A 164 -21.43 -15.48 35.64
CA GLN A 164 -21.78 -15.34 37.07
C GLN A 164 -21.63 -16.64 37.86
N ALA A 165 -21.66 -17.81 37.21
CA ALA A 165 -21.50 -19.09 37.87
C ALA A 165 -20.03 -19.42 38.23
N GLN A 166 -19.06 -18.76 37.60
CA GLN A 166 -17.62 -19.04 37.85
C GLN A 166 -16.96 -18.07 38.86
N ALA A 167 -17.64 -17.02 39.28
CA ALA A 167 -17.10 -16.00 40.19
C ALA A 167 -17.20 -16.37 41.68
N THR A 168 -17.78 -17.53 42.04
CA THR A 168 -18.07 -17.88 43.45
C THR A 168 -17.11 -18.91 44.05
N GLN A 169 -16.05 -19.32 43.39
CA GLN A 169 -15.08 -20.30 43.90
C GLN A 169 -13.63 -19.86 43.68
N ALA A 170 -13.21 -18.79 44.33
CA ALA A 170 -11.80 -18.49 44.51
C ALA A 170 -11.49 -18.43 46.03
N PRO A 171 -10.54 -19.22 46.58
CA PRO A 171 -10.16 -19.11 47.97
C PRO A 171 -9.29 -17.89 48.21
N ILE A 172 -9.63 -17.14 49.27
CA ILE A 172 -8.88 -16.01 49.79
C ILE A 172 -7.56 -16.52 50.33
N GLN A 173 -6.43 -16.22 49.70
CA GLN A 173 -5.12 -16.39 50.32
C GLN A 173 -4.72 -15.13 51.06
N ASN A 174 -4.55 -15.27 52.37
CA ASN A 174 -4.02 -14.26 53.28
C ASN A 174 -2.60 -13.87 52.90
N PHE A 175 -2.38 -12.61 52.59
CA PHE A 175 -1.04 -12.04 52.50
C PHE A 175 -0.64 -11.49 53.87
N GLU A 176 0.22 -12.21 54.57
CA GLU A 176 0.89 -11.72 55.79
C GLU A 176 1.97 -10.70 55.40
N LYS A 177 1.93 -9.57 56.12
CA LYS A 177 2.91 -8.49 56.08
C LYS A 177 4.24 -8.95 56.68
N THR A 178 5.34 -8.83 55.94
CA THR A 178 6.68 -8.64 56.54
C THR A 178 7.46 -7.63 55.68
N ALA A 179 7.57 -6.43 56.22
CA ALA A 179 8.51 -5.43 55.76
C ALA A 179 9.82 -5.55 56.55
N PRO A 180 11.02 -5.51 55.94
CA PRO A 180 12.26 -5.32 56.69
C PRO A 180 12.59 -3.80 56.78
N VAL A 181 12.78 -3.38 58.02
CA VAL A 181 13.34 -2.09 58.41
C VAL A 181 14.81 -2.01 57.97
N ARG A 182 15.22 -1.04 57.20
CA ARG A 182 16.60 -0.66 56.94
C ARG A 182 17.01 0.45 57.92
N THR A 183 17.87 0.07 58.85
CA THR A 183 18.63 0.97 59.74
C THR A 183 19.72 1.68 58.94
N ILE A 184 19.71 3.01 58.99
CA ILE A 184 20.82 3.85 58.51
C ILE A 184 21.67 4.13 59.75
N GLN A 185 22.98 3.80 59.71
CA GLN A 185 24.00 4.32 60.64
C GLN A 185 25.04 5.11 59.84
N SER A 186 25.21 6.30 60.28
CA SER A 186 26.26 7.31 60.27
C SER A 186 27.42 7.20 59.30
#